data_c7b52a0ef7b865f196c2ed2075f5b00e
#
_entry.id   c7b52a0ef7b865f196c2ed2075f5b00e
#
_cell.length_a   1.000
_cell.length_b   1.000
_cell.length_c   1.000
_cell.angle_alpha   90.00
_cell.angle_beta   90.00
_cell.angle_gamma   90.00
#
_symmetry.space_group_name_H-M   'P 1'
#
loop_
_entity.id
_entity.type
_entity.pdbx_description
1 polymer ?
#
loop_
_entity_poly.entity_id
_entity_poly.type
_entity_poly.pdbx_seq_one_letter_code
_entity_poly.pdbx_strand_id
1 'polypeptide(L)'
;MNADISSGSASKTITQLAVFIENRAGRLAEVCRIVAEGGNNIVGFSIADEEGFGIFRLIVDDPEAVKQRLRAADFTVRSRQVISAEVPHKPGGLALALDAFRKANLNVEYMYAIAESLIAFSVDDLDAGVKALEAAGIQFRSPIHK
;
A
#
# COMPACT_ATOMS: atom_id res chain seq x y z
N MET A 1 -19.43 18.15 -8.73
CA MET A 1 -18.99 17.60 -8.50
C MET A 1 -18.52 17.04 -7.61
N ASN A 2 -18.66 16.94 -7.32
CA ASN A 2 -18.23 16.45 -6.44
C ASN A 2 -17.04 15.95 -6.19
N ALA A 3 -16.54 16.27 -6.71
CA ALA A 3 -15.14 16.08 -6.75
C ALA A 3 -14.53 16.13 -5.37
N ASP A 4 -14.97 17.01 -4.60
CA ASP A 4 -14.46 17.18 -3.26
C ASP A 4 -14.65 15.95 -2.39
N ILE A 5 -15.78 15.34 -2.51
CA ILE A 5 -16.09 14.15 -1.74
C ILE A 5 -15.18 13.02 -2.16
N SER A 6 -15.02 12.84 -3.45
CA SER A 6 -14.17 11.80 -3.99
C SER A 6 -12.73 11.98 -3.60
N SER A 7 -12.23 13.20 -3.69
CA SER A 7 -10.82 13.43 -3.39
C SER A 7 -10.51 13.25 -1.91
N GLY A 8 -11.44 13.60 -1.03
CA GLY A 8 -11.25 13.36 0.40
C GLY A 8 -11.11 11.89 0.72
N SER A 9 -11.96 11.06 0.13
CA SER A 9 -11.91 9.61 0.28
C SER A 9 -10.69 9.03 -0.41
N ALA A 10 -10.43 9.47 -1.64
CA ALA A 10 -9.34 8.93 -2.45
C ALA A 10 -7.97 9.20 -1.86
N SER A 11 -7.81 10.29 -1.08
CA SER A 11 -6.51 10.61 -0.50
C SER A 11 -6.19 9.77 0.74
N LYS A 12 -7.15 9.06 1.30
CA LYS A 12 -6.96 8.28 2.53
C LYS A 12 -6.56 6.84 2.23
N THR A 13 -6.93 6.35 1.07
CA THR A 13 -6.55 5.01 0.64
C THR A 13 -5.86 5.08 -0.71
N ILE A 14 -5.05 4.08 -0.98
CA ILE A 14 -4.34 3.98 -2.26
C ILE A 14 -4.44 2.56 -2.76
N THR A 15 -4.25 2.40 -4.07
CA THR A 15 -4.25 1.07 -4.68
C THR A 15 -2.88 0.46 -4.52
N GLN A 16 -2.85 -0.73 -3.98
CA GLN A 16 -1.64 -1.53 -3.85
C GLN A 16 -1.75 -2.73 -4.79
N LEU A 17 -0.66 -3.05 -5.46
CA LEU A 17 -0.57 -4.28 -6.24
C LEU A 17 0.17 -5.32 -5.42
N ALA A 18 -0.33 -6.56 -5.44
CA ALA A 18 0.37 -7.69 -4.84
C ALA A 18 0.75 -8.62 -5.98
N VAL A 19 2.04 -8.80 -6.19
CA VAL A 19 2.57 -9.66 -7.23
C VAL A 19 3.05 -10.95 -6.57
N PHE A 20 2.51 -12.07 -7.00
CA PHE A 20 2.88 -13.38 -6.46
C PHE A 20 3.98 -13.96 -7.31
N ILE A 21 5.10 -14.27 -6.70
CA ILE A 21 6.29 -14.71 -7.42
C ILE A 21 6.86 -15.98 -6.79
N GLU A 22 7.47 -16.80 -7.62
CA GLU A 22 8.22 -17.94 -7.14
C GLU A 22 9.52 -17.45 -6.52
N ASN A 23 9.95 -18.10 -5.45
CA ASN A 23 11.19 -17.72 -4.78
C ASN A 23 12.39 -18.24 -5.56
N ARG A 24 12.80 -17.53 -6.59
CA ARG A 24 13.99 -17.84 -7.35
C ARG A 24 14.66 -16.56 -7.84
N ALA A 25 15.95 -16.69 -8.08
CA ALA A 25 16.80 -15.55 -8.43
C ALA A 25 16.27 -14.84 -9.68
N GLY A 26 16.27 -13.54 -9.63
CA GLY A 26 15.92 -12.70 -10.77
C GLY A 26 14.45 -12.36 -10.92
N ARG A 27 13.55 -13.02 -10.19
CA ARG A 27 12.12 -12.73 -10.34
C ARG A 27 11.75 -11.34 -9.87
N LEU A 28 12.29 -10.89 -8.75
CA LEU A 28 12.04 -9.52 -8.26
C LEU A 28 12.56 -8.49 -9.24
N ALA A 29 13.76 -8.71 -9.75
CA ALA A 29 14.36 -7.79 -10.72
C ALA A 29 13.53 -7.72 -12.00
N GLU A 30 12.97 -8.85 -12.41
CA GLU A 30 12.12 -8.91 -13.60
C GLU A 30 10.87 -8.05 -13.43
N VAL A 31 10.21 -8.14 -12.27
CA VAL A 31 9.04 -7.31 -11.99
C VAL A 31 9.40 -5.84 -12.06
N CYS A 32 10.50 -5.45 -11.41
CA CYS A 32 10.92 -4.05 -11.40
C CYS A 32 11.24 -3.54 -12.80
N ARG A 33 11.86 -4.39 -13.62
CA ARG A 33 12.19 -4.02 -15.01
C ARG A 33 10.93 -3.78 -15.84
N ILE A 34 9.93 -4.66 -15.68
CA ILE A 34 8.66 -4.52 -16.40
C ILE A 34 7.97 -3.20 -16.01
N VAL A 35 7.98 -2.87 -14.73
CA VAL A 35 7.41 -1.60 -14.27
C VAL A 35 8.13 -0.42 -14.91
N ALA A 36 9.46 -0.46 -14.89
CA ALA A 36 10.28 0.61 -15.43
C ALA A 36 10.12 0.78 -16.93
N GLU A 37 9.98 -0.33 -17.67
CA GLU A 37 9.82 -0.29 -19.11
C GLU A 37 8.57 0.46 -19.55
N GLY A 38 7.56 0.49 -18.70
CA GLY A 38 6.36 1.24 -18.97
C GLY A 38 6.43 2.70 -18.54
N GLY A 39 7.58 3.13 -18.04
CA GLY A 39 7.76 4.50 -17.57
C GLY A 39 7.18 4.74 -16.18
N ASN A 40 6.84 3.69 -15.46
CA ASN A 40 6.23 3.82 -14.15
C ASN A 40 7.28 3.73 -13.04
N ASN A 41 6.97 4.34 -11.91
CA ASN A 41 7.87 4.37 -10.77
C ASN A 41 7.26 3.60 -9.59
N ILE A 42 8.11 2.89 -8.87
CA ILE A 42 7.71 2.23 -7.63
C ILE A 42 8.02 3.20 -6.49
N VAL A 43 6.97 3.67 -5.82
CA VAL A 43 7.14 4.65 -4.74
C VAL A 43 7.11 4.00 -3.35
N GLY A 44 6.68 2.77 -3.26
CA GLY A 44 6.69 2.02 -2.01
C GLY A 44 6.60 0.54 -2.29
N PHE A 45 7.13 -0.27 -1.39
CA PHE A 45 7.11 -1.71 -1.59
C PHE A 45 7.38 -2.47 -0.29
N SER A 46 7.00 -3.73 -0.30
CA SER A 46 7.40 -4.67 0.74
C SER A 46 7.41 -6.06 0.13
N ILE A 47 8.13 -6.96 0.75
CA ILE A 47 8.11 -8.35 0.32
C ILE A 47 7.88 -9.25 1.52
N ALA A 48 7.02 -10.23 1.33
CA ALA A 48 6.74 -11.24 2.34
C ALA A 48 7.05 -12.60 1.72
N ASP A 49 7.68 -13.46 2.49
CA ASP A 49 8.02 -14.80 2.03
C ASP A 49 7.12 -15.81 2.74
N GLU A 50 6.45 -16.64 1.97
CA GLU A 50 5.56 -17.67 2.50
C GLU A 50 5.79 -18.97 1.76
N GLU A 51 6.45 -19.92 2.43
CA GLU A 51 6.61 -21.29 1.94
C GLU A 51 7.04 -21.39 0.47
N GLY A 52 8.10 -20.68 0.10
CA GLY A 52 8.64 -20.75 -1.26
C GLY A 52 8.02 -19.76 -2.22
N PHE A 53 7.04 -19.01 -1.80
CA PHE A 53 6.44 -17.95 -2.60
C PHE A 53 6.72 -16.61 -1.98
N GLY A 54 6.92 -15.61 -2.82
CA GLY A 54 7.04 -14.24 -2.38
C GLY A 54 5.78 -13.49 -2.74
N ILE A 55 5.40 -12.56 -1.87
CA ILE A 55 4.35 -11.60 -2.18
C ILE A 55 5.04 -10.24 -2.22
N PHE A 56 5.16 -9.71 -3.43
CA PHE A 56 5.82 -8.42 -3.65
C PHE A 56 4.72 -7.37 -3.74
N ARG A 57 4.59 -6.56 -2.70
CA ARG A 57 3.58 -5.51 -2.66
C ARG A 57 4.18 -4.23 -3.18
N LEU A 58 3.47 -3.58 -4.10
CA LEU A 58 3.97 -2.40 -4.80
C LEU A 58 2.96 -1.26 -4.75
N ILE A 59 3.48 -0.07 -4.51
CA ILE A 59 2.72 1.16 -4.72
C ILE A 59 3.37 1.84 -5.91
N VAL A 60 2.60 2.02 -6.97
CA VAL A 60 3.12 2.58 -8.23
C VAL A 60 2.25 3.75 -8.68
N ASP A 61 2.76 4.55 -9.58
CA ASP A 61 2.08 5.77 -10.04
C ASP A 61 0.93 5.52 -11.03
N ASP A 62 0.83 4.34 -11.61
CA ASP A 62 -0.30 3.97 -12.47
C ASP A 62 -0.57 2.48 -12.29
N PRO A 63 -1.28 2.12 -11.21
CA PRO A 63 -1.45 0.71 -10.87
C PRO A 63 -2.16 -0.10 -11.94
N GLU A 64 -3.14 0.47 -12.64
CA GLU A 64 -3.86 -0.30 -13.64
C GLU A 64 -2.97 -0.66 -14.83
N ALA A 65 -2.17 0.29 -15.30
CA ALA A 65 -1.26 0.04 -16.41
C ALA A 65 -0.19 -0.98 -16.02
N VAL A 66 0.36 -0.87 -14.81
CA VAL A 66 1.38 -1.79 -14.32
C VAL A 66 0.79 -3.19 -14.17
N LYS A 67 -0.42 -3.29 -13.60
CA LYS A 67 -1.08 -4.59 -13.43
C LYS A 67 -1.25 -5.30 -14.77
N GLN A 68 -1.70 -4.57 -15.80
CA GLN A 68 -1.90 -5.14 -17.13
C GLN A 68 -0.58 -5.66 -17.71
N ARG A 69 0.49 -4.87 -17.59
CA ARG A 69 1.79 -5.29 -18.12
C ARG A 69 2.36 -6.51 -17.41
N LEU A 70 2.21 -6.56 -16.09
CA LEU A 70 2.70 -7.71 -15.33
C LEU A 70 1.90 -8.97 -15.66
N ARG A 71 0.58 -8.82 -15.80
CA ARG A 71 -0.26 -9.96 -16.21
C ARG A 71 0.09 -10.46 -17.59
N ALA A 72 0.40 -9.54 -18.52
CA ALA A 72 0.81 -9.92 -19.87
C ALA A 72 2.13 -10.69 -19.86
N ALA A 73 2.95 -10.49 -18.84
CA ALA A 73 4.21 -11.22 -18.66
C ALA A 73 4.04 -12.47 -17.78
N ASP A 74 2.80 -12.91 -17.60
CA ASP A 74 2.44 -14.13 -16.87
C ASP A 74 2.65 -14.06 -15.35
N PHE A 75 2.67 -12.86 -14.79
CA PHE A 75 2.66 -12.72 -13.33
C PHE A 75 1.24 -12.69 -12.82
N THR A 76 1.02 -13.31 -11.68
CA THR A 76 -0.24 -13.22 -10.97
C THR A 76 -0.23 -11.94 -10.13
N VAL A 77 -1.17 -11.04 -10.40
CA VAL A 77 -1.22 -9.74 -9.74
C VAL A 77 -2.64 -9.47 -9.25
N ARG A 78 -2.75 -8.99 -8.02
CA ARG A 78 -4.01 -8.58 -7.44
C ARG A 78 -3.92 -7.15 -6.97
N SER A 79 -5.04 -6.43 -7.06
CA SER A 79 -5.15 -5.07 -6.55
C SER A 79 -5.88 -5.06 -5.23
N ARG A 80 -5.52 -4.14 -4.36
CA ARG A 80 -6.20 -3.98 -3.09
C ARG A 80 -6.05 -2.54 -2.63
N GLN A 81 -7.08 -2.03 -1.95
CA GLN A 81 -6.98 -0.70 -1.33
C GLN A 81 -6.36 -0.85 0.04
N VAL A 82 -5.39 0.00 0.35
CA VAL A 82 -4.76 0.06 1.67
C VAL A 82 -4.81 1.50 2.15
N ILE A 83 -4.72 1.68 3.47
CA ILE A 83 -4.72 3.01 4.07
C ILE A 83 -3.33 3.62 3.89
N SER A 84 -3.27 4.89 3.48
CA SER A 84 -2.03 5.63 3.38
C SER A 84 -2.06 6.74 4.42
N ALA A 85 -1.41 6.53 5.55
CA ALA A 85 -1.49 7.43 6.70
C ALA A 85 -0.15 8.05 7.01
N GLU A 86 -0.19 9.33 7.34
CA GLU A 86 0.99 10.06 7.78
C GLU A 86 1.09 9.97 9.29
N VAL A 87 1.97 9.07 9.74
CA VAL A 87 2.15 8.78 11.16
C VAL A 87 3.27 9.66 11.70
N PRO A 88 3.09 10.27 12.89
CA PRO A 88 4.16 11.13 13.43
C PRO A 88 5.49 10.39 13.48
N HIS A 89 6.51 10.99 12.88
CA HIS A 89 7.83 10.36 12.78
C HIS A 89 8.66 10.72 14.03
N LYS A 90 8.27 10.11 15.16
CA LYS A 90 8.91 10.32 16.44
C LYS A 90 8.58 9.15 17.35
N PRO A 91 9.30 9.02 18.48
CA PRO A 91 9.00 7.92 19.42
C PRO A 91 7.52 7.92 19.79
N GLY A 92 6.89 6.78 19.67
CA GLY A 92 5.47 6.62 19.98
C GLY A 92 4.52 6.89 18.82
N GLY A 93 5.00 7.40 17.69
CA GLY A 93 4.13 7.71 16.57
C GLY A 93 3.41 6.49 16.01
N LEU A 94 4.15 5.44 15.74
CA LEU A 94 3.55 4.20 15.22
C LEU A 94 2.65 3.56 16.29
N ALA A 95 3.05 3.65 17.56
CA ALA A 95 2.23 3.11 18.65
C ALA A 95 0.87 3.81 18.71
N LEU A 96 0.83 5.10 18.42
CA LEU A 96 -0.43 5.86 18.39
C LEU A 96 -1.38 5.29 17.34
N ALA A 97 -0.86 5.02 16.15
CA ALA A 97 -1.68 4.46 15.07
C ALA A 97 -2.17 3.06 15.42
N LEU A 98 -1.28 2.21 15.91
CA LEU A 98 -1.64 0.84 16.24
C LEU A 98 -2.61 0.77 17.42
N ASP A 99 -2.47 1.68 18.37
CA ASP A 99 -3.39 1.76 19.50
C ASP A 99 -4.79 2.19 19.04
N ALA A 100 -4.86 3.06 18.04
CA ALA A 100 -6.15 3.45 17.48
C ALA A 100 -6.88 2.24 16.88
N PHE A 101 -6.15 1.39 16.16
CA PHE A 101 -6.73 0.16 15.63
C PHE A 101 -7.16 -0.80 16.74
N ARG A 102 -6.34 -0.91 17.77
CA ARG A 102 -6.66 -1.77 18.91
C ARG A 102 -7.97 -1.33 19.57
N LYS A 103 -8.13 -0.03 19.79
CA LYS A 103 -9.34 0.51 20.41
C LYS A 103 -10.58 0.23 19.59
N ALA A 104 -10.43 0.18 18.27
CA ALA A 104 -11.53 -0.11 17.37
C ALA A 104 -11.69 -1.62 17.12
N ASN A 105 -10.88 -2.43 17.78
CA ASN A 105 -10.89 -3.90 17.66
C ASN A 105 -10.62 -4.33 16.21
N LEU A 106 -9.66 -3.65 15.58
CA LEU A 106 -9.27 -3.96 14.21
C LEU A 106 -7.93 -4.66 14.19
N ASN A 107 -7.82 -5.65 13.33
CA ASN A 107 -6.59 -6.41 13.16
C ASN A 107 -5.80 -5.86 11.98
N VAL A 108 -4.51 -5.60 12.21
CA VAL A 108 -3.59 -5.19 11.16
C VAL A 108 -3.08 -6.46 10.48
N GLU A 109 -3.41 -6.62 9.22
CA GLU A 109 -2.99 -7.79 8.44
C GLU A 109 -1.53 -7.66 8.03
N TYR A 110 -1.13 -6.46 7.63
CA TYR A 110 0.26 -6.11 7.36
C TYR A 110 0.38 -4.59 7.25
N MET A 111 1.61 -4.12 7.34
CA MET A 111 1.90 -2.70 7.19
C MET A 111 3.34 -2.54 6.73
N TYR A 112 3.62 -1.43 6.10
CA TYR A 112 5.00 -1.11 5.69
C TYR A 112 5.15 0.39 5.44
N ALA A 113 6.37 0.85 5.59
CA ALA A 113 6.68 2.25 5.34
C ALA A 113 6.78 2.50 3.84
N ILE A 114 6.13 3.57 3.37
CA ILE A 114 6.21 3.99 1.98
C ILE A 114 7.28 5.08 1.86
N ALA A 115 7.27 6.00 2.83
CA ALA A 115 8.24 7.09 2.93
C ALA A 115 8.48 7.34 4.41
N GLU A 116 9.25 8.35 4.73
CA GLU A 116 9.71 8.60 6.09
C GLU A 116 8.60 8.51 7.16
N SER A 117 7.49 9.17 6.94
CA SER A 117 6.38 9.16 7.91
C SER A 117 5.10 8.56 7.32
N LEU A 118 5.16 8.08 6.10
CA LEU A 118 3.98 7.59 5.39
C LEU A 118 3.94 6.07 5.45
N ILE A 119 2.88 5.53 6.04
CA ILE A 119 2.74 4.10 6.28
C ILE A 119 1.53 3.56 5.55
N ALA A 120 1.69 2.41 4.91
CA ALA A 120 0.58 1.67 4.33
C ALA A 120 0.08 0.67 5.36
N PHE A 121 -1.21 0.67 5.62
CA PHE A 121 -1.83 -0.30 6.53
C PHE A 121 -2.91 -1.08 5.80
N SER A 122 -2.88 -2.37 5.97
CA SER A 122 -3.98 -3.24 5.56
C SER A 122 -4.65 -3.78 6.82
N VAL A 123 -5.92 -3.45 6.97
CA VAL A 123 -6.71 -3.91 8.13
C VAL A 123 -7.93 -4.66 7.62
N ASP A 124 -8.56 -5.41 8.51
CA ASP A 124 -9.68 -6.27 8.13
C ASP A 124 -10.96 -5.50 7.78
N ASP A 125 -11.05 -4.23 8.15
CA ASP A 125 -12.17 -3.36 7.77
C ASP A 125 -11.59 -1.99 7.42
N LEU A 126 -11.49 -1.71 6.13
CA LEU A 126 -10.82 -0.50 5.64
C LEU A 126 -11.49 0.78 6.14
N ASP A 127 -12.81 0.87 6.02
CA ASP A 127 -13.54 2.08 6.44
C ASP A 127 -13.41 2.31 7.94
N ALA A 128 -13.53 1.26 8.73
CA ALA A 128 -13.37 1.37 10.17
C ALA A 128 -11.95 1.76 10.53
N GLY A 129 -10.97 1.28 9.77
CA GLY A 129 -9.57 1.65 9.98
C GLY A 129 -9.32 3.12 9.74
N VAL A 130 -9.88 3.65 8.65
CA VAL A 130 -9.75 5.08 8.35
C VAL A 130 -10.37 5.90 9.48
N LYS A 131 -11.57 5.53 9.93
CA LYS A 131 -12.25 6.26 11.00
C LYS A 131 -11.48 6.20 12.31
N ALA A 132 -10.87 5.07 12.62
CA ALA A 132 -10.07 4.93 13.83
C ALA A 132 -8.88 5.86 13.84
N LEU A 133 -8.18 5.95 12.71
CA LEU A 133 -7.04 6.84 12.58
C LEU A 133 -7.45 8.30 12.62
N GLU A 134 -8.59 8.64 11.99
CA GLU A 134 -9.11 10.00 12.05
C GLU A 134 -9.41 10.43 13.48
N ALA A 135 -10.02 9.52 14.25
CA ALA A 135 -10.33 9.79 15.64
C ALA A 135 -9.08 10.01 16.48
N ALA A 136 -7.96 9.44 16.07
CA ALA A 136 -6.68 9.62 16.76
C ALA A 136 -5.91 10.84 16.26
N GLY A 137 -6.48 11.61 15.33
CA GLY A 137 -5.85 12.81 14.80
C GLY A 137 -4.76 12.53 13.77
N ILE A 138 -4.72 11.35 13.21
CA ILE A 138 -3.70 10.98 12.23
C ILE A 138 -4.13 11.48 10.85
N GLN A 139 -3.20 12.05 10.11
CA GLN A 139 -3.43 12.60 8.79
C GLN A 139 -3.23 11.53 7.71
N PHE A 140 -3.77 11.80 6.53
CA PHE A 140 -3.65 10.89 5.40
C PHE A 140 -3.01 11.64 4.24
N ARG A 141 -2.25 10.93 3.44
CA ARG A 141 -1.61 11.51 2.27
C ARG A 141 -1.30 10.41 1.26
N SER A 142 -1.49 10.71 -0.02
CA SER A 142 -1.09 9.79 -1.08
C SER A 142 0.37 10.03 -1.44
N PRO A 143 1.16 8.97 -1.65
CA PRO A 143 2.52 9.14 -2.14
C PRO A 143 2.57 9.43 -3.63
N ILE A 144 1.43 9.31 -4.31
CA ILE A 144 1.35 9.52 -5.76
C ILE A 144 0.94 10.95 -6.01
N HIS A 145 1.77 11.66 -6.78
CA HIS A 145 1.49 13.04 -7.17
C HIS A 145 1.08 13.09 -8.62
N LYS A 146 0.08 13.89 -8.89
CA LYS A 146 -0.42 14.06 -10.25
C LYS A 146 -0.09 15.42 -10.80
#